data_a39cd47c12774e553a933dba2d1dc0f1
#
_entry.id   a39cd47c12774e553a933dba2d1dc0f1
#
_cell.length_a   1.000
_cell.length_b   1.000
_cell.length_c   1.000
_cell.angle_alpha   90.00
_cell.angle_beta   90.00
_cell.angle_gamma   90.00
#
_symmetry.space_group_name_H-M   'P 1'
#
loop_
_entity.id
_entity.type
_entity.pdbx_description
1 polymer ?
#
loop_
_entity_poly.entity_id
_entity_poly.type
_entity_poly.pdbx_seq_one_letter_code
_entity_poly.pdbx_strand_id
1 'polypeptide(L)'
;QLPELVQESDLSGDLHLHSDWSDGRDPIEAMVVATADQGYQYMALTDHSSGRGIANGLSDERLSEQIALLRSLQNKHSIKILCGSEVDIRADGTLDYPDDLLAQLDVVVASVHSAMGQDSDTMTRRIIKAMQHPAVTIIGHLTTRLLGQRRPVELDLEAVLQAARDTGTALEINASPERLDLKDSHAHRAREL
;
A
#
# COMPACT_ATOMS: atom_id res chain seq x y z
N GLN A 1 -20.86 25.94 5.87
CA GLN A 1 -21.28 24.62 6.32
C GLN A 1 -20.00 23.75 6.33
N LEU A 2 -19.71 23.05 7.42
CA LEU A 2 -18.57 22.13 7.47
C LEU A 2 -18.87 20.92 6.56
N PRO A 3 -17.87 20.37 5.87
CA PRO A 3 -18.07 19.14 5.11
C PRO A 3 -18.43 17.98 6.05
N GLU A 4 -19.16 17.03 5.54
CA GLU A 4 -19.38 15.75 6.21
C GLU A 4 -18.07 14.97 6.19
N LEU A 5 -17.55 14.65 7.37
CA LEU A 5 -16.29 13.93 7.52
C LEU A 5 -16.55 12.43 7.61
N VAL A 6 -15.59 11.64 7.12
CA VAL A 6 -15.59 10.17 7.28
C VAL A 6 -15.63 9.83 8.76
N GLN A 7 -16.56 8.94 9.13
CA GLN A 7 -16.71 8.40 10.48
C GLN A 7 -16.13 6.98 10.53
N GLU A 8 -15.85 6.50 11.74
CA GLU A 8 -15.37 5.13 11.93
C GLU A 8 -16.35 4.08 11.37
N SER A 9 -17.64 4.35 11.48
CA SER A 9 -18.71 3.49 10.93
C SER A 9 -18.74 3.40 9.40
N ASP A 10 -18.06 4.30 8.70
CA ASP A 10 -17.97 4.29 7.24
C ASP A 10 -16.85 3.37 6.72
N LEU A 11 -15.95 2.94 7.63
CA LEU A 11 -14.84 2.06 7.29
C LEU A 11 -15.32 0.62 7.17
N SER A 12 -15.12 0.03 6.01
CA SER A 12 -15.56 -1.34 5.72
C SER A 12 -14.41 -2.36 5.71
N GLY A 13 -13.18 -1.93 5.78
CA GLY A 13 -12.00 -2.80 5.77
C GLY A 13 -10.70 -2.03 5.81
N ASP A 14 -9.59 -2.75 5.90
CA ASP A 14 -8.24 -2.21 5.84
C ASP A 14 -7.45 -2.93 4.74
N LEU A 15 -6.76 -2.16 3.90
CA LEU A 15 -6.03 -2.65 2.73
C LEU A 15 -4.51 -2.51 2.87
N HIS A 16 -4.00 -2.10 4.04
CA HIS A 16 -2.57 -1.92 4.26
C HIS A 16 -2.17 -2.35 5.68
N LEU A 17 -2.07 -3.66 5.90
CA LEU A 17 -1.77 -4.30 7.18
C LEU A 17 -0.49 -5.13 7.11
N HIS A 18 0.28 -5.10 8.21
CA HIS A 18 1.51 -5.88 8.36
C HIS A 18 1.40 -6.86 9.52
N SER A 19 1.94 -8.06 9.33
CA SER A 19 2.05 -9.09 10.36
C SER A 19 3.49 -9.24 10.86
N ASP A 20 3.70 -10.17 11.80
CA ASP A 20 5.03 -10.58 12.28
C ASP A 20 5.88 -11.28 11.22
N TRP A 21 5.34 -11.50 10.03
CA TRP A 21 6.12 -11.98 8.89
C TRP A 21 7.06 -10.91 8.35
N SER A 22 6.69 -9.64 8.45
CA SER A 22 7.58 -8.52 8.12
C SER A 22 7.90 -7.68 9.36
N ASP A 23 7.36 -6.51 9.53
CA ASP A 23 7.64 -5.57 10.62
C ASP A 23 6.43 -5.30 11.53
N GLY A 24 5.32 -6.00 11.32
CA GLY A 24 4.19 -6.03 12.23
C GLY A 24 4.51 -6.75 13.54
N ARG A 25 3.59 -6.74 14.49
CA ARG A 25 3.80 -7.29 15.83
C ARG A 25 3.06 -8.59 16.06
N ASP A 26 1.94 -8.78 15.39
CA ASP A 26 1.02 -9.86 15.66
C ASP A 26 1.00 -10.88 14.53
N PRO A 27 0.76 -12.17 14.84
CA PRO A 27 0.66 -13.21 13.83
C PRO A 27 -0.61 -13.03 12.97
N ILE A 28 -0.58 -13.58 11.77
CA ILE A 28 -1.63 -13.43 10.75
C ILE A 28 -3.03 -13.75 11.29
N GLU A 29 -3.18 -14.88 12.02
CA GLU A 29 -4.49 -15.25 12.57
C GLU A 29 -5.04 -14.20 13.56
N ALA A 30 -4.17 -13.62 14.39
CA ALA A 30 -4.56 -12.57 15.31
C ALA A 30 -5.00 -11.30 14.57
N MET A 31 -4.31 -10.93 13.47
CA MET A 31 -4.69 -9.82 12.62
C MET A 31 -6.08 -10.04 11.98
N VAL A 32 -6.35 -11.25 11.49
CA VAL A 32 -7.67 -11.61 10.91
C VAL A 32 -8.78 -11.48 11.95
N VAL A 33 -8.55 -12.02 13.17
CA VAL A 33 -9.55 -11.94 14.25
C VAL A 33 -9.78 -10.50 14.68
N ALA A 34 -8.72 -9.72 14.90
CA ALA A 34 -8.85 -8.32 15.32
C ALA A 34 -9.60 -7.47 14.29
N THR A 35 -9.35 -7.71 12.99
CA THR A 35 -10.02 -6.99 11.91
C THR A 35 -11.52 -7.36 11.84
N ALA A 36 -11.84 -8.64 12.04
CA ALA A 36 -13.24 -9.09 12.12
C ALA A 36 -13.96 -8.50 13.34
N ASP A 37 -13.29 -8.42 14.50
CA ASP A 37 -13.84 -7.85 15.74
C ASP A 37 -14.12 -6.34 15.64
N GLN A 38 -13.39 -5.63 14.75
CA GLN A 38 -13.69 -4.23 14.39
C GLN A 38 -14.96 -4.09 13.52
N GLY A 39 -15.56 -5.20 13.10
CA GLY A 39 -16.73 -5.19 12.23
C GLY A 39 -16.42 -4.97 10.76
N TYR A 40 -15.17 -5.10 10.35
CA TYR A 40 -14.76 -4.95 8.95
C TYR A 40 -15.22 -6.14 8.10
N GLN A 41 -15.54 -5.85 6.85
CA GLN A 41 -16.02 -6.85 5.88
C GLN A 41 -14.88 -7.52 5.11
N TYR A 42 -13.73 -6.83 5.00
CA TYR A 42 -12.53 -7.33 4.31
C TYR A 42 -11.26 -6.76 4.93
N MET A 43 -10.16 -7.46 4.67
CA MET A 43 -8.80 -7.00 4.96
C MET A 43 -7.85 -7.44 3.87
N ALA A 44 -6.78 -6.69 3.63
CA ALA A 44 -5.63 -7.15 2.88
C ALA A 44 -4.41 -7.24 3.80
N LEU A 45 -3.76 -8.39 3.85
CA LEU A 45 -2.45 -8.49 4.47
C LEU A 45 -1.41 -8.11 3.43
N THR A 46 -0.57 -7.13 3.76
CA THR A 46 0.35 -6.50 2.81
C THR A 46 1.75 -6.37 3.38
N ASP A 47 2.29 -7.45 3.93
CA ASP A 47 3.66 -7.49 4.42
C ASP A 47 4.65 -7.00 3.35
N HIS A 48 5.78 -6.42 3.79
CA HIS A 48 6.79 -5.85 2.91
C HIS A 48 7.44 -6.86 1.98
N SER A 49 7.80 -6.42 0.77
CA SER A 49 8.67 -7.16 -0.14
C SER A 49 10.14 -7.14 0.30
N SER A 50 10.95 -8.04 -0.25
CA SER A 50 12.32 -8.32 0.19
C SER A 50 13.31 -7.18 0.04
N GLY A 51 13.07 -6.22 -0.86
CA GLY A 51 13.93 -5.06 -1.11
C GLY A 51 14.15 -4.18 0.12
N ARG A 52 13.29 -4.33 1.14
CA ARG A 52 13.40 -3.62 2.40
C ARG A 52 14.04 -4.48 3.50
N GLY A 53 15.37 -4.64 3.46
CA GLY A 53 16.13 -5.45 4.42
C GLY A 53 15.92 -5.09 5.91
N ILE A 54 15.48 -3.86 6.22
CA ILE A 54 15.22 -3.39 7.60
C ILE A 54 13.86 -3.88 8.13
N ALA A 55 12.89 -4.13 7.26
CA ALA A 55 11.53 -4.53 7.61
C ALA A 55 11.30 -6.04 7.56
N ASN A 56 12.35 -6.86 7.50
CA ASN A 56 12.24 -8.31 7.36
C ASN A 56 11.33 -8.74 6.18
N GLY A 57 11.39 -8.00 5.07
CA GLY A 57 10.54 -8.21 3.91
C GLY A 57 10.60 -9.65 3.37
N LEU A 58 9.51 -10.09 2.75
CA LEU A 58 9.34 -11.48 2.32
C LEU A 58 10.13 -11.75 1.02
N SER A 59 10.85 -12.88 0.99
CA SER A 59 11.36 -13.44 -0.27
C SER A 59 10.20 -13.97 -1.12
N ASP A 60 10.47 -14.32 -2.38
CA ASP A 60 9.47 -14.90 -3.30
C ASP A 60 8.86 -16.18 -2.70
N GLU A 61 9.68 -17.02 -2.05
CA GLU A 61 9.23 -18.24 -1.40
C GLU A 61 8.34 -17.95 -0.19
N ARG A 62 8.76 -17.00 0.68
CA ARG A 62 7.97 -16.61 1.85
C ARG A 62 6.64 -15.98 1.46
N LEU A 63 6.60 -15.16 0.42
CA LEU A 63 5.35 -14.60 -0.08
C LEU A 63 4.43 -15.70 -0.62
N SER A 64 4.97 -16.68 -1.34
CA SER A 64 4.20 -17.84 -1.84
C SER A 64 3.61 -18.66 -0.69
N GLU A 65 4.38 -18.91 0.38
CA GLU A 65 3.91 -19.56 1.60
C GLU A 65 2.80 -18.74 2.28
N GLN A 66 2.94 -17.42 2.37
CA GLN A 66 1.96 -16.54 2.98
C GLN A 66 0.64 -16.55 2.18
N ILE A 67 0.70 -16.48 0.85
CA ILE A 67 -0.47 -16.58 -0.02
C ILE A 67 -1.22 -17.89 0.25
N ALA A 68 -0.51 -19.02 0.31
CA ALA A 68 -1.11 -20.32 0.60
C ALA A 68 -1.80 -20.36 1.97
N LEU A 69 -1.16 -19.78 2.99
CA LEU A 69 -1.72 -19.64 4.34
C LEU A 69 -3.00 -18.80 4.33
N LEU A 70 -2.97 -17.60 3.74
CA LEU A 70 -4.12 -16.70 3.67
C LEU A 70 -5.32 -17.34 2.95
N ARG A 71 -5.07 -18.01 1.82
CA ARG A 71 -6.12 -18.78 1.11
C ARG A 71 -6.72 -19.90 1.98
N SER A 72 -5.92 -20.54 2.83
CA SER A 72 -6.42 -21.55 3.78
C SER A 72 -7.26 -20.95 4.89
N LEU A 73 -6.88 -19.77 5.41
CA LEU A 73 -7.60 -19.06 6.47
C LEU A 73 -8.97 -18.55 6.01
N GLN A 74 -9.12 -18.19 4.73
CA GLN A 74 -10.40 -17.74 4.19
C GLN A 74 -11.55 -18.72 4.48
N ASN A 75 -11.28 -20.02 4.50
CA ASN A 75 -12.30 -21.04 4.78
C ASN A 75 -12.73 -21.10 6.27
N LYS A 76 -11.99 -20.43 7.15
CA LYS A 76 -12.22 -20.46 8.61
C LYS A 76 -12.86 -19.17 9.13
N HIS A 77 -12.88 -18.12 8.32
CA HIS A 77 -13.34 -16.79 8.73
C HIS A 77 -14.38 -16.22 7.77
N SER A 78 -15.33 -15.46 8.30
CA SER A 78 -16.39 -14.81 7.51
C SER A 78 -15.91 -13.52 6.83
N ILE A 79 -14.90 -12.86 7.39
CA ILE A 79 -14.27 -11.69 6.77
C ILE A 79 -13.56 -12.08 5.48
N LYS A 80 -13.64 -11.25 4.45
CA LYS A 80 -12.90 -11.49 3.21
C LYS A 80 -11.42 -11.17 3.40
N ILE A 81 -10.57 -12.18 3.25
CA ILE A 81 -9.10 -12.06 3.36
C ILE A 81 -8.51 -11.94 1.96
N LEU A 82 -7.88 -10.79 1.69
CA LEU A 82 -7.19 -10.52 0.44
C LEU A 82 -5.69 -10.77 0.62
N CYS A 83 -5.10 -11.53 -0.29
CA CYS A 83 -3.66 -11.71 -0.36
C CYS A 83 -3.04 -10.46 -0.99
N GLY A 84 -2.20 -9.75 -0.25
CA GLY A 84 -1.55 -8.55 -0.74
C GLY A 84 -0.06 -8.52 -0.41
N SER A 85 0.61 -7.48 -0.86
CA SER A 85 1.96 -7.11 -0.43
C SER A 85 2.19 -5.62 -0.61
N GLU A 86 2.93 -5.01 0.33
CA GLU A 86 3.54 -3.70 0.12
C GLU A 86 4.85 -3.89 -0.63
N VAL A 87 4.80 -3.62 -1.94
CA VAL A 87 5.88 -3.91 -2.88
C VAL A 87 6.73 -2.67 -3.12
N ASP A 88 8.04 -2.79 -2.96
CA ASP A 88 8.97 -1.69 -3.22
C ASP A 88 8.97 -1.32 -4.71
N ILE A 89 8.81 -0.02 -4.99
CA ILE A 89 9.12 0.57 -6.29
C ILE A 89 10.63 0.83 -6.33
N ARG A 90 11.38 0.09 -7.16
CA ARG A 90 12.82 0.27 -7.31
C ARG A 90 13.15 1.63 -7.93
N ALA A 91 14.39 2.07 -7.83
CA ALA A 91 14.83 3.39 -8.29
C ALA A 91 14.56 3.64 -9.79
N ASP A 92 14.43 2.61 -10.59
CA ASP A 92 14.11 2.65 -12.02
C ASP A 92 12.62 2.50 -12.33
N GLY A 93 11.77 2.40 -11.30
CA GLY A 93 10.32 2.25 -11.40
C GLY A 93 9.83 0.82 -11.62
N THR A 94 10.71 -0.19 -11.58
CA THR A 94 10.30 -1.60 -11.56
C THR A 94 9.85 -2.01 -10.16
N LEU A 95 9.09 -3.09 -10.06
CA LEU A 95 8.62 -3.65 -8.81
C LEU A 95 9.59 -4.71 -8.27
N ASP A 96 9.54 -4.96 -6.97
CA ASP A 96 10.48 -5.83 -6.27
C ASP A 96 10.20 -7.33 -6.43
N TYR A 97 9.02 -7.71 -6.92
CA TYR A 97 8.67 -9.09 -7.23
C TYR A 97 8.55 -9.33 -8.74
N PRO A 98 8.73 -10.58 -9.21
CA PRO A 98 8.48 -10.96 -10.59
C PRO A 98 6.96 -10.97 -10.90
N ASP A 99 6.62 -10.79 -12.18
CA ASP A 99 5.25 -10.60 -12.66
C ASP A 99 4.33 -11.79 -12.34
N ASP A 100 4.86 -13.00 -12.40
CA ASP A 100 4.11 -14.24 -12.13
C ASP A 100 3.73 -14.39 -10.63
N LEU A 101 4.53 -13.82 -9.74
CA LEU A 101 4.23 -13.74 -8.31
C LEU A 101 3.25 -12.62 -8.02
N LEU A 102 3.45 -11.44 -8.62
CA LEU A 102 2.53 -10.30 -8.51
C LEU A 102 1.12 -10.64 -9.00
N ALA A 103 1.00 -11.46 -10.05
CA ALA A 103 -0.29 -11.90 -10.60
C ALA A 103 -1.10 -12.80 -9.65
N GLN A 104 -0.50 -13.31 -8.57
CA GLN A 104 -1.19 -14.14 -7.56
C GLN A 104 -1.81 -13.30 -6.44
N LEU A 105 -1.47 -12.01 -6.37
CA LEU A 105 -1.96 -11.09 -5.35
C LEU A 105 -3.31 -10.48 -5.73
N ASP A 106 -4.16 -10.28 -4.73
CA ASP A 106 -5.43 -9.56 -4.86
C ASP A 106 -5.22 -8.04 -4.75
N VAL A 107 -4.20 -7.62 -3.95
CA VAL A 107 -3.87 -6.21 -3.69
C VAL A 107 -2.35 -6.03 -3.72
N VAL A 108 -1.88 -5.10 -4.53
CA VAL A 108 -0.49 -4.64 -4.54
C VAL A 108 -0.46 -3.17 -4.14
N VAL A 109 0.10 -2.89 -2.97
CA VAL A 109 0.41 -1.53 -2.50
C VAL A 109 1.84 -1.22 -2.92
N ALA A 110 2.03 -0.46 -3.98
CA ALA A 110 3.37 -0.09 -4.45
C ALA A 110 3.89 1.15 -3.72
N SER A 111 5.06 1.06 -3.11
CA SER A 111 5.59 2.10 -2.23
C SER A 111 7.06 2.45 -2.51
N VAL A 112 7.43 3.72 -2.27
CA VAL A 112 8.81 4.20 -2.38
C VAL A 112 9.46 4.15 -1.01
N HIS A 113 10.45 3.27 -0.82
CA HIS A 113 11.20 3.14 0.44
C HIS A 113 12.70 3.43 0.31
N SER A 114 13.21 3.56 -0.92
CA SER A 114 14.63 3.78 -1.20
C SER A 114 14.81 4.88 -2.24
N ALA A 115 16.05 5.35 -2.42
CA ALA A 115 16.39 6.39 -3.42
C ALA A 115 15.46 7.62 -3.37
N MET A 116 15.07 8.06 -2.16
CA MET A 116 14.13 9.18 -1.95
C MET A 116 14.69 10.55 -2.34
N GLY A 117 15.99 10.66 -2.59
CA GLY A 117 16.66 11.88 -3.02
C GLY A 117 16.71 12.09 -4.54
N GLN A 118 15.94 11.33 -5.31
CA GLN A 118 15.82 11.56 -6.76
C GLN A 118 15.17 12.93 -7.01
N ASP A 119 15.53 13.57 -8.14
CA ASP A 119 14.87 14.80 -8.60
C ASP A 119 13.39 14.56 -8.93
N SER A 120 12.63 15.65 -8.99
CA SER A 120 11.17 15.63 -9.21
C SER A 120 10.78 14.87 -10.48
N ASP A 121 11.46 15.11 -11.59
CA ASP A 121 11.15 14.46 -12.88
C ASP A 121 11.42 12.96 -12.84
N THR A 122 12.51 12.55 -12.20
CA THR A 122 12.88 11.14 -12.06
C THR A 122 11.92 10.42 -11.12
N MET A 123 11.56 11.02 -9.98
CA MET A 123 10.61 10.45 -9.03
C MET A 123 9.22 10.33 -9.67
N THR A 124 8.76 11.34 -10.40
CA THR A 124 7.48 11.32 -11.10
C THR A 124 7.42 10.17 -12.11
N ARG A 125 8.43 10.05 -12.98
CA ARG A 125 8.49 8.93 -13.95
C ARG A 125 8.55 7.57 -13.30
N ARG A 126 9.29 7.44 -12.19
CA ARG A 126 9.39 6.22 -11.38
C ARG A 126 8.02 5.74 -10.90
N ILE A 127 7.25 6.63 -10.28
CA ILE A 127 5.93 6.31 -9.74
C ILE A 127 4.93 6.01 -10.85
N ILE A 128 4.92 6.82 -11.92
CA ILE A 128 4.04 6.60 -13.08
C ILE A 128 4.33 5.25 -13.74
N LYS A 129 5.61 4.87 -13.88
CA LYS A 129 5.99 3.57 -14.43
C LYS A 129 5.47 2.41 -13.57
N ALA A 130 5.53 2.54 -12.24
CA ALA A 130 4.96 1.53 -11.35
C ALA A 130 3.43 1.43 -11.50
N MET A 131 2.71 2.55 -11.60
CA MET A 131 1.26 2.57 -11.83
C MET A 131 0.83 1.91 -13.16
N GLN A 132 1.70 1.93 -14.16
CA GLN A 132 1.44 1.26 -15.46
C GLN A 132 1.53 -0.27 -15.38
N HIS A 133 2.04 -0.82 -14.28
CA HIS A 133 2.09 -2.26 -14.09
C HIS A 133 0.68 -2.79 -13.72
N PRO A 134 0.15 -3.79 -14.43
CA PRO A 134 -1.25 -4.23 -14.27
C PRO A 134 -1.59 -4.79 -12.88
N ALA A 135 -0.61 -5.25 -12.11
CA ALA A 135 -0.81 -5.74 -10.76
C ALA A 135 -0.96 -4.61 -9.72
N VAL A 136 -0.48 -3.39 -10.01
CA VAL A 136 -0.51 -2.30 -9.02
C VAL A 136 -1.92 -1.77 -8.85
N THR A 137 -2.44 -1.91 -7.65
CA THR A 137 -3.80 -1.47 -7.29
C THR A 137 -3.80 -0.16 -6.50
N ILE A 138 -2.77 0.06 -5.67
CA ILE A 138 -2.67 1.20 -4.76
C ILE A 138 -1.24 1.73 -4.78
N ILE A 139 -1.05 3.07 -4.74
CA ILE A 139 0.21 3.68 -4.31
C ILE A 139 0.12 4.03 -2.84
N GLY A 140 0.98 3.42 -2.03
CA GLY A 140 1.08 3.67 -0.59
C GLY A 140 1.81 4.97 -0.30
N HIS A 141 1.40 5.69 0.75
CA HIS A 141 2.03 6.93 1.28
C HIS A 141 2.89 7.70 0.25
N LEU A 142 2.23 8.16 -0.81
CA LEU A 142 2.80 8.67 -2.06
C LEU A 142 4.02 9.60 -1.88
N THR A 143 3.96 10.53 -0.91
CA THR A 143 5.04 11.51 -0.73
C THR A 143 6.12 11.03 0.25
N THR A 144 5.96 9.88 0.85
CA THR A 144 6.87 9.26 1.84
C THR A 144 7.18 10.13 3.07
N ARG A 145 6.46 11.23 3.27
CA ARG A 145 6.74 12.18 4.35
C ARG A 145 6.57 11.55 5.73
N LEU A 146 7.37 12.06 6.68
CA LEU A 146 7.18 11.83 8.11
C LEU A 146 7.21 13.20 8.81
N LEU A 147 6.10 13.57 9.43
CA LEU A 147 5.93 14.89 10.04
C LEU A 147 7.01 15.13 11.11
N GLY A 148 7.71 16.25 10.98
CA GLY A 148 8.82 16.60 11.87
C GLY A 148 10.13 15.82 11.68
N GLN A 149 10.17 14.79 10.81
CA GLN A 149 11.34 13.91 10.64
C GLN A 149 11.85 13.88 9.19
N ARG A 150 10.97 13.72 8.22
CA ARG A 150 11.35 13.59 6.80
C ARG A 150 10.45 14.44 5.92
N ARG A 151 11.04 15.26 5.07
CA ARG A 151 10.32 16.03 4.05
C ARG A 151 9.70 15.09 3.03
N PRO A 152 8.58 15.48 2.39
CA PRO A 152 8.04 14.75 1.25
C PRO A 152 9.07 14.69 0.12
N VAL A 153 9.04 13.61 -0.67
CA VAL A 153 9.78 13.55 -1.93
C VAL A 153 9.23 14.60 -2.90
N GLU A 154 10.08 15.14 -3.74
CA GLU A 154 9.67 16.06 -4.79
C GLU A 154 9.12 15.28 -5.98
N LEU A 155 7.94 15.65 -6.48
CA LEU A 155 7.29 15.05 -7.65
C LEU A 155 6.32 16.05 -8.28
N ASP A 156 6.00 15.86 -9.56
CA ASP A 156 4.89 16.54 -10.23
C ASP A 156 3.58 15.85 -9.82
N LEU A 157 2.90 16.45 -8.85
CA LEU A 157 1.66 15.92 -8.31
C LEU A 157 0.58 15.76 -9.38
N GLU A 158 0.40 16.77 -10.25
CA GLU A 158 -0.65 16.73 -11.27
C GLU A 158 -0.41 15.60 -12.27
N ALA A 159 0.83 15.39 -12.71
CA ALA A 159 1.18 14.29 -13.58
C ALA A 159 0.91 12.92 -12.92
N VAL A 160 1.23 12.78 -11.62
CA VAL A 160 0.97 11.55 -10.86
C VAL A 160 -0.52 11.30 -10.69
N LEU A 161 -1.31 12.32 -10.31
CA LEU A 161 -2.76 12.20 -10.15
C LEU A 161 -3.45 11.85 -11.47
N GLN A 162 -3.00 12.47 -12.58
CA GLN A 162 -3.49 12.16 -13.92
C GLN A 162 -3.19 10.70 -14.30
N ALA A 163 -1.97 10.22 -14.03
CA ALA A 163 -1.58 8.83 -14.29
C ALA A 163 -2.42 7.85 -13.44
N ALA A 164 -2.65 8.17 -12.17
CA ALA A 164 -3.50 7.36 -11.29
C ALA A 164 -4.93 7.21 -11.85
N ARG A 165 -5.52 8.31 -12.34
CA ARG A 165 -6.82 8.29 -13.02
C ARG A 165 -6.79 7.40 -14.28
N ASP A 166 -5.76 7.56 -15.11
CA ASP A 166 -5.68 6.91 -16.41
C ASP A 166 -5.41 5.39 -16.28
N THR A 167 -4.71 4.98 -15.21
CA THR A 167 -4.45 3.56 -14.90
C THR A 167 -5.51 2.93 -13.99
N GLY A 168 -6.35 3.73 -13.33
CA GLY A 168 -7.28 3.26 -12.31
C GLY A 168 -6.62 2.90 -10.98
N THR A 169 -5.38 3.35 -10.76
CA THR A 169 -4.64 3.08 -9.52
C THR A 169 -5.16 3.98 -8.39
N ALA A 170 -5.50 3.39 -7.26
CA ALA A 170 -5.90 4.14 -6.07
C ALA A 170 -4.69 4.81 -5.39
N LEU A 171 -4.93 5.91 -4.70
CA LEU A 171 -3.94 6.61 -3.89
C LEU A 171 -4.32 6.50 -2.42
N GLU A 172 -3.38 6.08 -1.59
CA GLU A 172 -3.59 5.94 -0.16
C GLU A 172 -3.70 7.30 0.53
N ILE A 173 -4.61 7.40 1.51
CA ILE A 173 -4.52 8.38 2.59
C ILE A 173 -4.03 7.62 3.83
N ASN A 174 -2.71 7.53 4.00
CA ASN A 174 -2.14 6.92 5.19
C ASN A 174 -2.44 7.78 6.42
N ALA A 175 -3.32 7.29 7.30
CA ALA A 175 -3.85 8.02 8.43
C ALA A 175 -2.93 8.01 9.66
N SER A 176 -1.76 7.37 9.60
CA SER A 176 -0.78 7.46 10.69
C SER A 176 -0.53 8.93 11.04
N PRO A 177 -0.65 9.33 12.33
CA PRO A 177 -0.44 10.71 12.77
C PRO A 177 0.95 11.26 12.41
N GLU A 178 1.92 10.38 12.21
CA GLU A 178 3.27 10.74 11.79
C GLU A 178 3.37 10.99 10.29
N ARG A 179 2.40 10.53 9.49
CA ARG A 179 2.41 10.66 8.03
C ARG A 179 1.35 11.63 7.52
N LEU A 180 0.06 11.30 7.67
CA LEU A 180 -1.07 11.97 7.02
C LEU A 180 -0.80 12.18 5.52
N ASP A 181 -0.48 11.09 4.82
CA ASP A 181 -0.02 11.09 3.43
C ASP A 181 -0.94 10.18 2.58
N LEU A 182 -1.71 10.68 1.66
CA LEU A 182 -1.78 12.07 1.14
C LEU A 182 -2.23 13.09 2.18
N LYS A 183 -1.71 14.31 2.08
CA LYS A 183 -2.27 15.45 2.82
C LYS A 183 -3.62 15.87 2.24
N ASP A 184 -4.40 16.61 3.04
CA ASP A 184 -5.75 17.10 2.71
C ASP A 184 -5.88 17.75 1.33
N SER A 185 -5.00 18.71 1.01
CA SER A 185 -5.03 19.40 -0.29
C SER A 185 -4.72 18.49 -1.48
N HIS A 186 -3.86 17.48 -1.31
CA HIS A 186 -3.58 16.49 -2.36
C HIS A 186 -4.75 15.52 -2.54
N ALA A 187 -5.35 15.06 -1.42
CA ALA A 187 -6.53 14.19 -1.45
C ALA A 187 -7.73 14.91 -2.09
N HIS A 188 -7.93 16.22 -1.75
CA HIS A 188 -8.96 17.04 -2.38
C HIS A 188 -8.75 17.13 -3.90
N ARG A 189 -7.51 17.41 -4.33
CA ARG A 189 -7.18 17.50 -5.76
C ARG A 189 -7.36 16.16 -6.48
N ALA A 190 -6.97 15.04 -5.86
CA ALA A 190 -7.20 13.70 -6.42
C ALA A 190 -8.69 13.41 -6.64
N ARG A 191 -9.55 13.86 -5.73
CA ARG A 191 -11.00 13.71 -5.84
C ARG A 191 -11.62 14.52 -6.98
N GLU A 192 -11.03 15.66 -7.34
CA GLU A 192 -11.52 16.53 -8.45
C GLU A 192 -11.24 15.92 -9.83
N LEU A 193 -10.28 15.01 -9.97
CA LEU A 193 -9.87 14.36 -11.23
C LEU A 193 -10.59 13.05 -11.47
#